data_5b9410900c7fec49d4ef349685b1ef6b
#
_entry.id   5b9410900c7fec49d4ef349685b1ef6b
#
_cell.length_a   1.000
_cell.length_b   1.000
_cell.length_c   1.000
_cell.angle_alpha   90.00
_cell.angle_beta   90.00
_cell.angle_gamma   90.00
#
_symmetry.space_group_name_H-M   'P 1'
#
loop_
_entity.id
_entity.type
_entity.pdbx_description
1 polymer ?
#
loop_
_entity_poly.entity_id
_entity_poly.type
_entity_poly.pdbx_seq_one_letter_code
_entity_poly.pdbx_strand_id
1 'polypeptide(L)'
;MNKAELITAVGEKAELSHTDATKAVEAVLDLIEAALVNGEAVKLSGFGIFEKKTRAARIGTNPSTGEKIEIAAANSVTFKPSKNLKEKLN
;
A
#
# COMPACT_ATOMS: atom_id res chain seq x y z
N MET A 1 -12.04 9.30 0.04
CA MET A 1 -11.64 9.19 1.46
C MET A 1 -10.16 9.54 1.59
N ASN A 2 -9.84 10.44 2.48
CA ASN A 2 -8.45 10.77 2.81
C ASN A 2 -8.13 10.31 4.23
N LYS A 3 -6.90 10.56 4.71
CA LYS A 3 -6.46 10.14 6.05
C LYS A 3 -7.31 10.79 7.16
N ALA A 4 -7.63 12.06 7.03
CA ALA A 4 -8.43 12.77 8.03
C ALA A 4 -9.85 12.19 8.12
N GLU A 5 -10.46 11.90 6.98
CA GLU A 5 -11.78 11.27 6.94
C GLU A 5 -11.75 9.85 7.49
N LEU A 6 -10.68 9.11 7.21
CA LEU A 6 -10.49 7.77 7.78
C LEU A 6 -10.38 7.81 9.30
N ILE A 7 -9.62 8.76 9.84
CA ILE A 7 -9.48 8.94 11.30
C ILE A 7 -10.84 9.22 11.93
N THR A 8 -11.63 10.11 11.35
CA THR A 8 -12.97 10.43 11.84
C THR A 8 -13.86 9.19 11.83
N ALA A 9 -13.85 8.43 10.73
CA ALA A 9 -14.65 7.23 10.59
C ALA A 9 -14.24 6.14 11.59
N VAL A 10 -12.93 5.97 11.82
CA VAL A 10 -12.41 5.01 12.81
C VAL A 10 -12.85 5.42 14.23
N GLY A 11 -12.78 6.71 14.55
CA GLY A 11 -13.22 7.21 15.84
C GLY A 11 -14.69 6.90 16.10
N GLU A 12 -15.54 7.12 15.12
CA GLU A 12 -16.97 6.81 15.23
C GLU A 12 -17.23 5.32 15.33
N LYS A 13 -16.63 4.53 14.46
CA LYS A 13 -16.86 3.09 14.39
C LYS A 13 -16.35 2.33 15.61
N ALA A 14 -15.16 2.72 16.09
CA ALA A 14 -14.50 2.06 17.22
C ALA A 14 -14.81 2.74 18.57
N GLU A 15 -15.63 3.77 18.56
CA GLU A 15 -15.98 4.53 19.77
C GLU A 15 -14.74 5.10 20.48
N LEU A 16 -13.85 5.69 19.69
CA LEU A 16 -12.64 6.32 20.18
C LEU A 16 -12.73 7.84 20.09
N SER A 17 -12.00 8.53 20.96
CA SER A 17 -11.80 9.96 20.82
C SER A 17 -11.03 10.26 19.53
N HIS A 18 -11.09 11.50 19.05
CA HIS A 18 -10.32 11.90 17.87
C HIS A 18 -8.82 11.67 18.05
N THR A 19 -8.30 11.97 19.24
CA THR A 19 -6.89 11.76 19.59
C THR A 19 -6.50 10.27 19.51
N ASP A 20 -7.31 9.41 20.11
CA ASP A 20 -7.04 7.96 20.11
C ASP A 20 -7.22 7.35 18.72
N ALA A 21 -8.22 7.81 17.96
CA ALA A 21 -8.42 7.37 16.58
C ALA A 21 -7.22 7.76 15.69
N THR A 22 -6.68 8.97 15.87
CA THR A 22 -5.49 9.42 15.16
C THR A 22 -4.30 8.52 15.45
N LYS A 23 -4.05 8.21 16.72
CA LYS A 23 -2.96 7.31 17.13
C LYS A 23 -3.13 5.91 16.55
N ALA A 24 -4.35 5.39 16.58
CA ALA A 24 -4.63 4.05 16.07
C ALA A 24 -4.40 3.96 14.56
N VAL A 25 -4.91 4.90 13.79
CA VAL A 25 -4.73 4.93 12.33
C VAL A 25 -3.26 5.10 11.96
N GLU A 26 -2.56 6.03 12.59
CA GLU A 26 -1.14 6.25 12.33
C GLU A 26 -0.29 5.03 12.69
N ALA A 27 -0.58 4.37 13.82
CA ALA A 27 0.13 3.16 14.20
C ALA A 27 -0.05 2.04 13.18
N VAL A 28 -1.25 1.83 12.67
CA VAL A 28 -1.52 0.81 11.64
C VAL A 28 -0.74 1.11 10.37
N LEU A 29 -0.80 2.35 9.90
CA LEU A 29 -0.10 2.74 8.67
C LEU A 29 1.41 2.66 8.82
N ASP A 30 1.96 3.08 9.96
CA ASP A 30 3.39 3.01 10.24
C ASP A 30 3.89 1.56 10.31
N LEU A 31 3.12 0.66 10.89
CA LEU A 31 3.47 -0.76 10.97
C LEU A 31 3.44 -1.43 9.60
N ILE A 32 2.47 -1.10 8.77
CA ILE A 32 2.41 -1.60 7.39
C ILE A 32 3.63 -1.09 6.61
N GLU A 33 3.93 0.19 6.71
CA GLU A 33 5.09 0.79 6.05
C GLU A 33 6.40 0.13 6.49
N ALA A 34 6.60 -0.03 7.79
CA ALA A 34 7.81 -0.65 8.33
C ALA A 34 7.98 -2.10 7.86
N ALA A 35 6.91 -2.88 7.81
CA ALA A 35 6.95 -4.24 7.31
C ALA A 35 7.37 -4.28 5.83
N LEU A 36 6.78 -3.43 5.01
CA LEU A 36 7.09 -3.35 3.58
C LEU A 36 8.53 -2.89 3.31
N VAL A 37 9.03 -1.93 4.08
CA VAL A 37 10.42 -1.48 4.00
C VAL A 37 11.38 -2.65 4.28
N ASN A 38 11.03 -3.51 5.23
CA ASN A 38 11.81 -4.71 5.56
C ASN A 38 11.60 -5.87 4.60
N GLY A 39 10.77 -5.71 3.57
CA GLY A 39 10.48 -6.78 2.62
C GLY A 39 9.47 -7.82 3.08
N GLU A 40 8.79 -7.58 4.19
CA GLU A 40 7.72 -8.45 4.66
C GLU A 40 6.40 -8.14 3.96
N ALA A 41 5.70 -9.18 3.51
CA ALA A 41 4.34 -9.03 3.03
C ALA A 41 3.39 -8.79 4.22
N VAL A 42 2.40 -7.93 4.03
CA VAL A 42 1.37 -7.67 5.03
C VAL A 42 0.08 -8.34 4.56
N LYS A 43 -0.27 -9.44 5.22
CA LYS A 43 -1.43 -10.26 4.87
C LYS A 43 -2.58 -9.96 5.82
N LEU A 44 -3.61 -9.32 5.32
CA LEU A 44 -4.79 -8.95 6.11
C LEU A 44 -5.98 -9.82 5.69
N SER A 45 -6.34 -10.78 6.52
CA SER A 45 -7.43 -11.71 6.25
C SER A 45 -8.72 -10.99 5.90
N GLY A 46 -9.35 -11.41 4.80
CA GLY A 46 -10.60 -10.83 4.34
C GLY A 46 -10.47 -9.47 3.65
N PHE A 47 -9.28 -8.88 3.66
CA PHE A 47 -9.04 -7.59 3.01
C PHE A 47 -8.11 -7.71 1.82
N GLY A 48 -6.88 -8.13 2.03
CA GLY A 48 -5.92 -8.27 0.96
C GLY A 48 -4.48 -8.38 1.45
N ILE A 49 -3.56 -8.35 0.51
CA ILE A 49 -2.14 -8.51 0.77
C ILE A 49 -1.38 -7.34 0.15
N PHE A 50 -0.55 -6.68 0.97
CA PHE A 50 0.42 -5.70 0.49
C PHE A 50 1.76 -6.39 0.34
N GLU A 51 2.39 -6.24 -0.81
CA GLU A 51 3.70 -6.85 -1.10
C GLU A 51 4.65 -5.83 -1.70
N LYS A 52 5.92 -5.90 -1.29
CA LYS A 52 6.99 -5.16 -1.94
C LYS A 52 7.36 -5.88 -3.23
N LYS A 53 7.39 -5.15 -4.33
CA LYS A 53 7.88 -5.65 -5.61
C LYS A 53 9.13 -4.93 -6.01
N THR A 54 10.11 -5.70 -6.49
CA THR A 54 11.35 -5.16 -7.02
C THR A 54 11.38 -5.39 -8.51
N ARG A 55 11.58 -4.31 -9.27
CA ARG A 55 11.79 -4.40 -10.70
C ARG A 55 13.28 -4.34 -10.95
N ALA A 56 13.83 -5.35 -11.66
CA ALA A 56 15.22 -5.37 -12.04
C ALA A 56 15.54 -4.24 -13.01
N ALA A 57 16.79 -3.78 -13.00
CA ALA A 57 17.30 -2.85 -14.01
C ALA A 57 17.19 -3.49 -15.39
N ARG A 58 16.83 -2.70 -16.37
CA ARG A 58 16.69 -3.17 -17.76
C ARG A 58 17.09 -2.07 -18.73
N ILE A 59 17.33 -2.47 -19.98
CA ILE A 59 17.61 -1.54 -21.07
C ILE A 59 16.33 -1.37 -21.88
N GLY A 60 15.85 -0.12 -21.96
CA GLY A 60 14.73 0.25 -22.81
C GLY A 60 15.22 1.01 -24.04
N THR A 61 14.33 1.32 -24.96
CA THR A 61 14.60 2.12 -26.14
C THR A 61 13.74 3.37 -26.12
N ASN A 62 14.36 4.52 -26.35
CA ASN A 62 13.61 5.77 -26.48
C ASN A 62 12.89 5.75 -27.84
N PRO A 63 11.54 5.79 -27.85
CA PRO A 63 10.77 5.72 -29.10
C PRO A 63 10.98 6.93 -30.02
N SER A 64 11.41 8.07 -29.47
CA SER A 64 11.62 9.29 -30.25
C SER A 64 12.98 9.33 -30.94
N THR A 65 14.04 8.79 -30.30
CA THR A 65 15.42 8.87 -30.82
C THR A 65 16.02 7.53 -31.18
N GLY A 66 15.41 6.43 -30.77
CA GLY A 66 15.94 5.09 -30.94
C GLY A 66 17.13 4.76 -30.05
N GLU A 67 17.51 5.65 -29.13
CA GLU A 67 18.62 5.46 -28.22
C GLU A 67 18.25 4.47 -27.10
N LYS A 68 19.26 3.70 -26.68
CA LYS A 68 19.11 2.81 -25.53
C LYS A 68 19.16 3.61 -24.23
N ILE A 69 18.20 3.34 -23.35
CA ILE A 69 18.10 4.00 -22.05
C ILE A 69 18.23 2.93 -20.97
N GLU A 70 19.07 3.17 -19.97
CA GLU A 70 19.10 2.34 -18.77
C GLU A 70 17.93 2.71 -17.86
N ILE A 71 17.09 1.73 -17.60
CA ILE A 71 16.00 1.86 -16.61
C ILE A 71 16.49 1.22 -15.32
N ALA A 72 16.71 2.05 -14.30
CA ALA A 72 17.22 1.59 -13.02
C ALA A 72 16.23 0.62 -12.33
N ALA A 73 16.78 -0.26 -11.50
CA ALA A 73 15.96 -1.09 -10.61
C ALA A 73 15.12 -0.18 -9.70
N ALA A 74 13.89 -0.57 -9.44
CA ALA A 74 12.99 0.18 -8.59
C ALA A 74 12.18 -0.76 -7.71
N ASN A 75 11.88 -0.29 -6.49
CA ASN A 75 10.99 -0.99 -5.58
C ASN A 75 9.63 -0.29 -5.58
N SER A 76 8.59 -1.06 -5.53
CA SER A 76 7.23 -0.56 -5.43
C SER A 76 6.40 -1.47 -4.54
N VAL A 77 5.18 -1.03 -4.25
CA VAL A 77 4.23 -1.80 -3.45
C VAL A 77 3.07 -2.18 -4.34
N THR A 78 2.62 -3.42 -4.26
CA THR A 78 1.41 -3.89 -4.90
C THR A 78 0.41 -4.32 -3.84
N PHE A 79 -0.87 -4.09 -4.12
CA PHE A 79 -1.96 -4.55 -3.29
C PHE A 79 -2.78 -5.58 -4.08
N LYS A 80 -2.95 -6.76 -3.48
CA LYS A 80 -3.80 -7.81 -4.04
C LYS A 80 -5.02 -7.95 -3.15
N PRO A 81 -6.22 -7.56 -3.63
CA PRO A 81 -7.42 -7.69 -2.83
C PRO A 81 -7.76 -9.15 -2.56
N SER A 82 -8.37 -9.40 -1.39
CA SER A 82 -8.86 -10.73 -1.06
C SER A 82 -10.07 -11.10 -1.91
N LYS A 83 -10.37 -12.39 -1.99
CA LYS A 83 -11.57 -12.87 -2.67
C LYS A 83 -12.84 -12.23 -2.09
N ASN A 84 -12.93 -12.12 -0.78
CA ASN A 84 -14.07 -11.51 -0.10
C ASN A 84 -14.25 -10.04 -0.51
N LEU A 85 -13.16 -9.28 -0.59
CA LEU A 85 -13.23 -7.89 -1.03
C LEU A 85 -13.67 -7.78 -2.48
N LYS A 86 -13.13 -8.62 -3.36
CA LYS A 86 -13.53 -8.64 -4.78
C LYS A 86 -15.01 -8.96 -4.95
N GLU A 87 -15.52 -9.92 -4.19
CA GLU A 87 -16.92 -10.31 -4.23
C GLU A 87 -17.85 -9.18 -3.81
N LYS A 88 -17.44 -8.38 -2.83
CA LYS A 88 -18.22 -7.21 -2.39
C LYS A 88 -18.27 -6.08 -3.41
N LEU A 89 -17.29 -6.02 -4.32
CA LEU A 89 -17.21 -5.00 -5.36
C LEU A 89 -18.01 -5.36 -6.61
N ASN A 90 -18.33 -6.62 -6.79
CA ASN A 90 -19.00 -7.14 -7.99
C ASN A 90 -20.42 -7.63 -7.71
#